data_6b3d916cbf4913a3610cc1e98539889e
#
_entry.id   6b3d916cbf4913a3610cc1e98539889e
#
_cell.length_a   1.000
_cell.length_b   1.000
_cell.length_c   1.000
_cell.angle_alpha   90.00
_cell.angle_beta   90.00
_cell.angle_gamma   90.00
#
_symmetry.space_group_name_H-M   'P 1'
#
loop_
_entity.id
_entity.type
_entity.pdbx_description
1 polymer ?
#
loop_
_entity_poly.entity_id
_entity_poly.type
_entity_poly.pdbx_seq_one_letter_code
_entity_poly.pdbx_strand_id
1 'polypeptide(L)'
;DWESLIKLIKEINENIKEYKSIDFECLVVNDASTIAQPELIKPNNIKSLQILNMKQNRGHARCNAFGIRYIFKNKNFDYLILMDGDGEDRPVEIKSLVNEVTKNTNISIVAKRVKRSEGPFFQLLYQTHKIITYIFTGKKINFGNYSCLIKKDVEKLHSAASLWSSYSGTVKLFLKDLSEINSIRGLRYFGPSQMSLFKLLIHSFSIIAVFKYQVFLRSTFIIIFLAYFSEYLGNTSIFFQIFIVLFNLIL
;
A
#
# COMPACT_ATOMS: atom_id res chain seq x y z
N ASP A 1 -0.23 6.77 17.00
CA ASP A 1 -1.44 6.38 17.71
C ASP A 1 -1.21 5.04 18.45
N TRP A 2 -0.73 5.15 19.70
CA TRP A 2 -0.37 3.97 20.50
C TRP A 2 -1.57 3.17 20.99
N GLU A 3 -2.69 3.83 21.25
CA GLU A 3 -3.92 3.16 21.70
C GLU A 3 -4.47 2.24 20.61
N SER A 4 -4.48 2.72 19.35
CA SER A 4 -4.87 1.91 18.20
C SER A 4 -3.94 0.70 18.04
N LEU A 5 -2.63 0.91 18.18
CA LEU A 5 -1.64 -0.17 18.08
C LEU A 5 -1.83 -1.23 19.17
N ILE A 6 -2.03 -0.83 20.43
CA ILE A 6 -2.26 -1.76 21.56
C ILE A 6 -3.50 -2.61 21.29
N LYS A 7 -4.60 -1.98 20.83
CA LYS A 7 -5.82 -2.70 20.47
C LYS A 7 -5.58 -3.65 19.30
N LEU A 8 -4.89 -3.18 18.25
CA LEU A 8 -4.54 -3.99 17.08
C LEU A 8 -3.75 -5.25 17.46
N ILE A 9 -2.70 -5.09 18.29
CA ILE A 9 -1.86 -6.22 18.74
C ILE A 9 -2.69 -7.24 19.52
N LYS A 10 -3.63 -6.80 20.37
CA LYS A 10 -4.54 -7.69 21.08
C LYS A 10 -5.44 -8.46 20.12
N GLU A 11 -6.03 -7.79 19.14
CA GLU A 11 -6.89 -8.43 18.14
C GLU A 11 -6.10 -9.39 17.23
N ILE A 12 -4.87 -9.03 16.83
CA ILE A 12 -3.98 -9.95 16.11
C ILE A 12 -3.77 -11.22 16.92
N ASN A 13 -3.40 -11.09 18.19
CA ASN A 13 -3.17 -12.23 19.09
C ASN A 13 -4.37 -13.18 19.17
N GLU A 14 -5.60 -12.64 19.24
CA GLU A 14 -6.81 -13.46 19.26
C GLU A 14 -7.08 -14.18 17.94
N ASN A 15 -6.77 -13.52 16.82
CA ASN A 15 -7.02 -14.08 15.49
C ASN A 15 -5.99 -15.11 15.04
N ILE A 16 -4.79 -15.12 15.64
CA ILE A 16 -3.73 -16.08 15.29
C ILE A 16 -3.64 -17.28 16.26
N LYS A 17 -4.42 -17.30 17.33
CA LYS A 17 -4.33 -18.32 18.40
C LYS A 17 -4.54 -19.77 17.94
N GLU A 18 -5.22 -19.98 16.84
CA GLU A 18 -5.48 -21.31 16.27
C GLU A 18 -4.28 -21.88 15.49
N TYR A 19 -3.34 -21.05 15.05
CA TYR A 19 -2.18 -21.46 14.26
C TYR A 19 -1.01 -21.90 15.17
N LYS A 20 -1.08 -23.12 15.75
CA LYS A 20 -0.08 -23.62 16.70
C LYS A 20 1.27 -24.01 16.06
N SER A 21 1.27 -24.27 14.75
CA SER A 21 2.46 -24.63 13.96
C SER A 21 3.12 -23.46 13.25
N ILE A 22 2.61 -22.24 13.41
CA ILE A 22 3.12 -21.04 12.76
C ILE A 22 3.63 -20.07 13.85
N ASP A 23 4.88 -19.67 13.73
CA ASP A 23 5.46 -18.62 14.57
C ASP A 23 5.14 -17.24 14.01
N PHE A 24 4.44 -16.42 14.77
CA PHE A 24 4.16 -15.03 14.41
C PHE A 24 5.09 -14.08 15.17
N GLU A 25 5.83 -13.28 14.43
CA GLU A 25 6.62 -12.16 14.97
C GLU A 25 6.00 -10.83 14.54
N CYS A 26 5.97 -9.86 15.43
CA CYS A 26 5.42 -8.54 15.16
C CYS A 26 6.53 -7.49 15.16
N LEU A 27 6.69 -6.78 14.04
CA LEU A 27 7.56 -5.63 13.93
C LEU A 27 6.74 -4.37 13.70
N VAL A 28 6.81 -3.44 14.63
CA VAL A 28 6.16 -2.14 14.55
C VAL A 28 7.17 -1.11 14.05
N VAL A 29 6.83 -0.35 13.03
CA VAL A 29 7.64 0.80 12.59
C VAL A 29 6.95 2.08 13.05
N ASN A 30 7.54 2.75 14.03
CA ASN A 30 7.06 4.02 14.55
C ASN A 30 7.64 5.19 13.73
N ASP A 31 6.78 5.95 13.07
CA ASP A 31 7.15 7.10 12.22
C ASP A 31 7.39 8.37 13.04
N ALA A 32 8.27 8.29 14.04
CA ALA A 32 8.61 9.38 14.95
C ALA A 32 7.36 10.02 15.60
N SER A 33 6.56 9.20 16.26
CA SER A 33 5.41 9.69 17.04
C SER A 33 5.87 10.68 18.10
N THR A 34 5.15 11.79 18.23
CA THR A 34 5.39 12.83 19.27
C THR A 34 4.87 12.42 20.64
N ILE A 35 4.00 11.40 20.70
CA ILE A 35 3.50 10.83 21.96
C ILE A 35 4.52 9.81 22.44
N ALA A 36 4.84 9.86 23.74
CA ALA A 36 5.76 8.92 24.37
C ALA A 36 5.32 7.47 24.12
N GLN A 37 6.30 6.63 23.79
CA GLN A 37 6.06 5.21 23.58
C GLN A 37 5.66 4.56 24.91
N PRO A 38 4.47 3.92 24.98
CA PRO A 38 4.09 3.15 26.17
C PRO A 38 4.88 1.85 26.26
N GLU A 39 4.89 1.25 27.43
CA GLU A 39 5.34 -0.11 27.58
C GLU A 39 4.36 -1.06 26.86
N LEU A 40 4.86 -1.79 25.88
CA LEU A 40 4.06 -2.76 25.14
C LEU A 40 4.27 -4.16 25.70
N ILE A 41 3.22 -4.75 26.22
CA ILE A 41 3.24 -6.14 26.70
C ILE A 41 3.09 -7.07 25.50
N LYS A 42 4.07 -7.95 25.29
CA LYS A 42 4.02 -8.97 24.25
C LYS A 42 2.95 -10.02 24.56
N PRO A 43 1.92 -10.20 23.70
CA PRO A 43 0.93 -11.25 23.90
C PRO A 43 1.48 -12.67 23.69
N ASN A 44 0.78 -13.67 24.25
CA ASN A 44 1.27 -15.05 24.31
C ASN A 44 1.42 -15.74 22.95
N ASN A 45 0.54 -15.46 21.98
CA ASN A 45 0.60 -16.10 20.65
C ASN A 45 1.56 -15.37 19.68
N ILE A 46 2.18 -14.27 20.09
CA ILE A 46 3.21 -13.56 19.35
C ILE A 46 4.57 -13.93 19.91
N LYS A 47 5.45 -14.52 19.10
CA LYS A 47 6.77 -14.99 19.51
C LYS A 47 7.70 -13.85 19.89
N SER A 48 7.71 -12.79 19.10
CA SER A 48 8.48 -11.57 19.38
C SER A 48 7.71 -10.32 19.00
N LEU A 49 7.86 -9.24 19.77
CA LEU A 49 7.32 -7.92 19.52
C LEU A 49 8.47 -6.92 19.54
N GLN A 50 8.75 -6.30 18.43
CA GLN A 50 9.84 -5.34 18.28
C GLN A 50 9.32 -4.01 17.73
N ILE A 51 9.88 -2.89 18.22
CA ILE A 51 9.58 -1.56 17.73
C ILE A 51 10.83 -0.96 17.10
N LEU A 52 10.69 -0.45 15.88
CA LEU A 52 11.70 0.36 15.21
C LEU A 52 11.25 1.81 15.19
N ASN A 53 12.02 2.68 15.82
CA ASN A 53 11.75 4.11 15.86
C ASN A 53 12.47 4.82 14.73
N MET A 54 11.74 5.47 13.83
CA MET A 54 12.29 6.37 12.82
C MET A 54 12.81 7.65 13.49
N LYS A 55 13.94 8.19 13.00
CA LYS A 55 14.51 9.45 13.54
C LYS A 55 13.61 10.66 13.32
N GLN A 56 12.77 10.63 12.31
CA GLN A 56 11.84 11.71 11.95
C GLN A 56 10.66 11.14 11.17
N ASN A 57 9.53 11.85 11.19
CA ASN A 57 8.35 11.48 10.42
C ASN A 57 8.65 11.55 8.91
N ARG A 58 8.47 10.45 8.22
CA ARG A 58 8.72 10.30 6.78
C ARG A 58 7.49 9.84 6.00
N GLY A 59 6.41 9.53 6.71
CA GLY A 59 5.16 9.03 6.16
C GLY A 59 5.15 7.52 5.95
N HIS A 60 3.96 6.96 5.92
CA HIS A 60 3.70 5.51 5.94
C HIS A 60 4.43 4.72 4.83
N ALA A 61 4.53 5.26 3.61
CA ALA A 61 5.21 4.56 2.51
C ALA A 61 6.68 4.28 2.82
N ARG A 62 7.36 5.26 3.45
CA ARG A 62 8.77 5.11 3.84
C ARG A 62 8.95 4.21 5.04
N CYS A 63 8.01 4.21 5.98
CA CYS A 63 7.97 3.25 7.09
C CYS A 63 7.83 1.82 6.57
N ASN A 64 6.92 1.58 5.63
CA ASN A 64 6.76 0.28 4.99
C ASN A 64 8.05 -0.16 4.29
N ALA A 65 8.67 0.73 3.49
CA ALA A 65 9.93 0.45 2.82
C ALA A 65 11.06 0.12 3.79
N PHE A 66 11.15 0.87 4.90
CA PHE A 66 12.14 0.63 5.94
C PHE A 66 11.90 -0.71 6.64
N GLY A 67 10.66 -0.99 7.05
CA GLY A 67 10.28 -2.24 7.71
C GLY A 67 10.58 -3.46 6.84
N ILE A 68 10.20 -3.43 5.56
CA ILE A 68 10.46 -4.50 4.59
C ILE A 68 11.97 -4.75 4.45
N ARG A 69 12.78 -3.69 4.30
CA ARG A 69 14.24 -3.80 4.21
C ARG A 69 14.87 -4.35 5.50
N TYR A 70 14.39 -3.90 6.64
CA TYR A 70 14.89 -4.37 7.93
C TYR A 70 14.60 -5.85 8.12
N ILE A 71 13.37 -6.29 7.87
CA ILE A 71 12.98 -7.70 8.00
C ILE A 71 13.80 -8.57 7.05
N PHE A 72 13.93 -8.18 5.78
CA PHE A 72 14.70 -8.95 4.82
C PHE A 72 16.17 -9.14 5.23
N LYS A 73 16.78 -8.09 5.80
CA LYS A 73 18.20 -8.13 6.19
C LYS A 73 18.48 -8.80 7.54
N ASN A 74 17.51 -8.75 8.47
CA ASN A 74 17.79 -9.07 9.88
C ASN A 74 16.93 -10.21 10.43
N LYS A 75 15.95 -10.71 9.67
CA LYS A 75 15.02 -11.75 10.13
C LYS A 75 15.01 -12.94 9.19
N ASN A 76 14.84 -14.12 9.76
CA ASN A 76 14.49 -15.30 8.97
C ASN A 76 12.97 -15.45 9.02
N PHE A 77 12.33 -15.56 7.85
CA PHE A 77 10.88 -15.66 7.72
C PHE A 77 10.52 -16.36 6.41
N ASP A 78 9.33 -16.92 6.35
CA ASP A 78 8.76 -17.51 5.14
C ASP A 78 7.78 -16.53 4.47
N TYR A 79 6.99 -15.82 5.28
CA TYR A 79 5.95 -14.90 4.85
C TYR A 79 6.04 -13.57 5.60
N LEU A 80 5.68 -12.49 4.93
CA LEU A 80 5.60 -11.15 5.50
C LEU A 80 4.19 -10.61 5.32
N ILE A 81 3.44 -10.42 6.42
CA ILE A 81 2.18 -9.69 6.42
C ILE A 81 2.46 -8.22 6.69
N LEU A 82 2.00 -7.35 5.79
CA LEU A 82 2.04 -5.90 5.93
C LEU A 82 0.63 -5.39 6.19
N MET A 83 0.46 -4.54 7.20
CA MET A 83 -0.83 -3.93 7.56
C MET A 83 -0.65 -2.58 8.23
N ASP A 84 -1.68 -1.74 8.14
CA ASP A 84 -1.73 -0.44 8.80
C ASP A 84 -2.04 -0.59 10.31
N GLY A 85 -1.46 0.28 11.15
CA GLY A 85 -1.53 0.18 12.61
C GLY A 85 -2.79 0.77 13.25
N ASP A 86 -3.80 1.18 12.48
CA ASP A 86 -4.96 1.95 12.94
C ASP A 86 -6.28 1.16 13.00
N GLY A 87 -6.26 -0.12 12.61
CA GLY A 87 -7.41 -1.01 12.61
C GLY A 87 -8.23 -0.99 11.31
N GLU A 88 -7.91 -0.14 10.34
CA GLU A 88 -8.59 -0.15 9.05
C GLU A 88 -8.29 -1.43 8.25
N ASP A 89 -7.08 -1.99 8.38
CA ASP A 89 -6.73 -3.33 7.94
C ASP A 89 -7.10 -4.31 9.07
N ARG A 90 -8.18 -5.06 8.90
CA ARG A 90 -8.83 -5.81 9.99
C ARG A 90 -8.04 -7.08 10.37
N PRO A 91 -7.67 -7.27 11.64
CA PRO A 91 -6.95 -8.46 12.10
C PRO A 91 -7.66 -9.79 11.80
N VAL A 92 -8.99 -9.80 11.75
CA VAL A 92 -9.75 -11.02 11.41
C VAL A 92 -9.43 -11.56 10.02
N GLU A 93 -8.99 -10.70 9.11
CA GLU A 93 -8.63 -11.09 7.74
C GLU A 93 -7.23 -11.70 7.63
N ILE A 94 -6.41 -11.66 8.70
CA ILE A 94 -5.13 -12.39 8.77
C ILE A 94 -5.37 -13.88 8.50
N LYS A 95 -6.47 -14.44 9.00
CA LYS A 95 -6.84 -15.83 8.74
C LYS A 95 -7.00 -16.11 7.25
N SER A 96 -7.65 -15.23 6.53
CA SER A 96 -7.84 -15.38 5.08
C SER A 96 -6.51 -15.29 4.33
N LEU A 97 -5.62 -14.37 4.73
CA LEU A 97 -4.28 -14.24 4.15
C LEU A 97 -3.44 -15.49 4.41
N VAL A 98 -3.40 -15.96 5.66
CA VAL A 98 -2.62 -17.15 6.05
C VAL A 98 -3.16 -18.40 5.34
N ASN A 99 -4.47 -18.61 5.35
CA ASN A 99 -5.08 -19.77 4.71
C ASN A 99 -4.84 -19.78 3.18
N GLU A 100 -4.87 -18.61 2.54
CA GLU A 100 -4.65 -18.54 1.10
C GLU A 100 -3.16 -18.75 0.75
N VAL A 101 -2.22 -18.13 1.47
CA VAL A 101 -0.79 -18.29 1.19
C VAL A 101 -0.29 -19.70 1.51
N THR A 102 -0.88 -20.39 2.49
CA THR A 102 -0.52 -21.78 2.82
C THR A 102 -1.06 -22.78 1.80
N LYS A 103 -2.17 -22.48 1.11
CA LYS A 103 -2.67 -23.29 -0.01
C LYS A 103 -1.78 -23.15 -1.24
N ASN A 104 -1.23 -21.96 -1.47
CA ASN A 104 -0.40 -21.66 -2.61
C ASN A 104 0.87 -20.91 -2.19
N THR A 105 1.85 -21.68 -1.72
CA THR A 105 3.09 -21.16 -1.11
C THR A 105 4.03 -20.40 -2.06
N ASN A 106 3.72 -20.38 -3.36
CA ASN A 106 4.55 -19.75 -4.39
C ASN A 106 4.03 -18.39 -4.86
N ILE A 107 2.89 -17.91 -4.34
CA ILE A 107 2.23 -16.70 -4.81
C ILE A 107 1.92 -15.79 -3.61
N SER A 108 2.30 -14.53 -3.72
CA SER A 108 1.95 -13.49 -2.74
C SER A 108 0.48 -13.11 -2.85
N ILE A 109 -0.13 -12.78 -1.71
CA ILE A 109 -1.56 -12.48 -1.59
C ILE A 109 -1.75 -11.00 -1.28
N VAL A 110 -2.68 -10.34 -1.97
CA VAL A 110 -3.06 -8.95 -1.68
C VAL A 110 -4.53 -8.86 -1.27
N ALA A 111 -4.83 -7.99 -0.32
CA ALA A 111 -6.20 -7.75 0.14
C ALA A 111 -6.87 -6.70 -0.75
N LYS A 112 -7.75 -7.16 -1.64
CA LYS A 112 -8.53 -6.34 -2.55
C LYS A 112 -9.69 -5.67 -1.81
N ARG A 113 -9.72 -4.35 -1.81
CA ARG A 113 -10.78 -3.59 -1.15
C ARG A 113 -12.08 -3.65 -1.94
N VAL A 114 -13.07 -4.42 -1.45
CA VAL A 114 -14.37 -4.62 -2.10
C VAL A 114 -15.46 -3.68 -1.60
N LYS A 115 -15.33 -3.15 -0.37
CA LYS A 115 -16.29 -2.22 0.22
C LYS A 115 -15.56 -1.03 0.85
N ARG A 116 -16.09 0.16 0.62
CA ARG A 116 -15.63 1.42 1.22
C ARG A 116 -16.77 2.09 1.98
N SER A 117 -16.45 2.64 3.13
CA SER A 117 -17.37 3.37 4.00
C SER A 117 -17.45 4.87 3.69
N GLU A 118 -16.67 5.34 2.70
CA GLU A 118 -16.55 6.76 2.38
C GLU A 118 -17.75 7.26 1.56
N GLY A 119 -18.12 8.54 1.75
CA GLY A 119 -19.25 9.16 1.06
C GLY A 119 -19.11 9.25 -0.47
N PRO A 120 -20.19 9.60 -1.22
CA PRO A 120 -20.23 9.54 -2.67
C PRO A 120 -19.17 10.42 -3.36
N PHE A 121 -18.83 11.56 -2.78
CA PHE A 121 -17.78 12.44 -3.30
C PHE A 121 -16.40 11.75 -3.33
N PHE A 122 -16.01 11.08 -2.25
CA PHE A 122 -14.75 10.34 -2.20
C PHE A 122 -14.76 9.11 -3.10
N GLN A 123 -15.92 8.48 -3.29
CA GLN A 123 -16.07 7.40 -4.24
C GLN A 123 -15.83 7.88 -5.68
N LEU A 124 -16.36 9.06 -6.05
CA LEU A 124 -16.14 9.67 -7.36
C LEU A 124 -14.65 9.98 -7.57
N LEU A 125 -14.00 10.64 -6.61
CA LEU A 125 -12.56 10.94 -6.69
C LEU A 125 -11.71 9.65 -6.84
N TYR A 126 -12.10 8.60 -6.16
CA TYR A 126 -11.41 7.33 -6.28
C TYR A 126 -11.60 6.67 -7.66
N GLN A 127 -12.80 6.71 -8.23
CA GLN A 127 -13.02 6.19 -9.59
C GLN A 127 -12.23 7.00 -10.61
N THR A 128 -12.24 8.34 -10.49
CA THR A 128 -11.43 9.23 -11.33
C THR A 128 -9.94 8.88 -11.23
N HIS A 129 -9.43 8.72 -10.01
CA HIS A 129 -8.04 8.29 -9.80
C HIS A 129 -7.74 6.94 -10.48
N LYS A 130 -8.64 5.95 -10.38
CA LYS A 130 -8.45 4.64 -11.03
C LYS A 130 -8.38 4.77 -12.55
N ILE A 131 -9.26 5.60 -13.14
CA ILE A 131 -9.30 5.83 -14.59
C ILE A 131 -7.99 6.50 -15.04
N ILE A 132 -7.58 7.58 -14.37
CA ILE A 132 -6.33 8.29 -14.67
C ILE A 132 -5.13 7.35 -14.53
N THR A 133 -5.05 6.60 -13.42
CA THR A 133 -3.98 5.62 -13.22
C THR A 133 -3.95 4.60 -14.34
N TYR A 134 -5.08 4.07 -14.77
CA TYR A 134 -5.15 3.10 -15.85
C TYR A 134 -4.75 3.69 -17.21
N ILE A 135 -5.22 4.90 -17.55
CA ILE A 135 -4.87 5.59 -18.81
C ILE A 135 -3.35 5.77 -18.90
N PHE A 136 -2.73 6.32 -17.87
CA PHE A 136 -1.30 6.66 -17.89
C PHE A 136 -0.37 5.50 -17.62
N THR A 137 -0.76 4.54 -16.78
CA THR A 137 0.13 3.43 -16.41
C THR A 137 -0.20 2.10 -17.09
N GLY A 138 -1.44 1.93 -17.57
CA GLY A 138 -1.95 0.64 -18.06
C GLY A 138 -2.18 -0.38 -16.94
N LYS A 139 -2.11 0.02 -15.67
CA LYS A 139 -2.22 -0.88 -14.51
C LYS A 139 -3.48 -0.61 -13.71
N LYS A 140 -4.15 -1.70 -13.30
CA LYS A 140 -5.25 -1.64 -12.32
C LYS A 140 -4.70 -1.95 -10.95
N ILE A 141 -4.82 -0.99 -10.00
CA ILE A 141 -4.41 -1.14 -8.61
C ILE A 141 -5.66 -1.04 -7.74
N ASN A 142 -6.01 -2.12 -7.07
CA ASN A 142 -7.24 -2.29 -6.30
C ASN A 142 -7.00 -2.69 -4.83
N PHE A 143 -5.75 -2.67 -4.38
CA PHE A 143 -5.31 -2.99 -3.03
C PHE A 143 -4.42 -1.87 -2.46
N GLY A 144 -4.29 -1.85 -1.13
CA GLY A 144 -3.43 -0.93 -0.39
C GLY A 144 -2.16 -1.59 0.10
N ASN A 145 -1.90 -1.47 1.40
CA ASN A 145 -0.73 -2.09 2.05
C ASN A 145 -1.03 -3.53 2.49
N TYR A 146 -2.27 -3.84 2.85
CA TYR A 146 -2.65 -5.12 3.43
C TYR A 146 -2.39 -6.28 2.47
N SER A 147 -1.47 -7.15 2.83
CA SER A 147 -0.98 -8.22 1.97
C SER A 147 -0.16 -9.24 2.76
N CYS A 148 0.02 -10.42 2.19
CA CYS A 148 0.93 -11.46 2.66
C CYS A 148 1.90 -11.79 1.52
N LEU A 149 3.16 -11.39 1.68
CA LEU A 149 4.21 -11.62 0.69
C LEU A 149 5.02 -12.87 1.06
N ILE A 150 5.33 -13.69 0.06
CA ILE A 150 6.32 -14.76 0.19
C ILE A 150 7.74 -14.18 0.21
N LYS A 151 8.68 -14.84 0.87
CA LYS A 151 10.08 -14.39 1.01
C LYS A 151 10.73 -14.04 -0.33
N LYS A 152 10.53 -14.86 -1.36
CA LYS A 152 11.05 -14.64 -2.73
C LYS A 152 10.59 -13.30 -3.33
N ASP A 153 9.38 -12.89 -3.05
CA ASP A 153 8.85 -11.62 -3.56
C ASP A 153 9.33 -10.43 -2.71
N VAL A 154 9.47 -10.61 -1.39
CA VAL A 154 10.14 -9.61 -0.53
C VAL A 154 11.57 -9.36 -0.99
N GLU A 155 12.29 -10.40 -1.40
CA GLU A 155 13.65 -10.30 -1.97
C GLU A 155 13.69 -9.41 -3.22
N LYS A 156 12.70 -9.51 -4.12
CA LYS A 156 12.61 -8.64 -5.30
C LYS A 156 12.29 -7.18 -4.95
N LEU A 157 11.53 -6.97 -3.87
CA LEU A 157 10.98 -5.65 -3.52
C LEU A 157 11.89 -4.85 -2.59
N HIS A 158 12.60 -5.49 -1.64
CA HIS A 158 13.24 -4.83 -0.51
C HIS A 158 14.23 -3.71 -0.89
N SER A 159 14.88 -3.83 -2.04
CA SER A 159 15.85 -2.84 -2.55
C SER A 159 15.24 -1.82 -3.52
N ALA A 160 13.98 -2.01 -3.94
CA ALA A 160 13.35 -1.16 -4.95
C ALA A 160 13.17 0.28 -4.42
N ALA A 161 13.72 1.26 -5.16
CA ALA A 161 13.59 2.68 -4.80
C ALA A 161 12.12 3.15 -4.80
N SER A 162 11.29 2.59 -5.66
CA SER A 162 9.86 2.90 -5.77
C SER A 162 9.04 2.59 -4.51
N LEU A 163 9.54 1.71 -3.61
CA LEU A 163 8.90 1.50 -2.30
C LEU A 163 8.79 2.78 -1.47
N TRP A 164 9.72 3.72 -1.65
CA TRP A 164 9.69 5.01 -0.96
C TRP A 164 8.52 5.90 -1.41
N SER A 165 8.00 5.67 -2.60
CA SER A 165 6.86 6.38 -3.17
C SER A 165 5.55 5.66 -2.89
N SER A 166 5.46 4.37 -3.24
CA SER A 166 4.23 3.60 -3.08
C SER A 166 4.51 2.10 -2.98
N TYR A 167 4.00 1.48 -1.91
CA TYR A 167 4.05 0.03 -1.75
C TYR A 167 3.21 -0.69 -2.82
N SER A 168 1.91 -0.37 -2.93
CA SER A 168 1.01 -1.03 -3.88
C SER A 168 1.43 -0.85 -5.34
N GLY A 169 1.94 0.34 -5.69
CA GLY A 169 2.53 0.61 -7.00
C GLY A 169 3.74 -0.30 -7.26
N THR A 170 4.65 -0.40 -6.29
CA THR A 170 5.87 -1.22 -6.42
C THR A 170 5.54 -2.70 -6.51
N VAL A 171 4.65 -3.21 -5.67
CA VAL A 171 4.16 -4.60 -5.76
C VAL A 171 3.62 -4.87 -7.16
N LYS A 172 2.77 -3.99 -7.71
CA LYS A 172 2.19 -4.17 -9.05
C LYS A 172 3.19 -4.03 -10.19
N LEU A 173 4.29 -3.30 -9.97
CA LEU A 173 5.38 -3.15 -10.95
C LEU A 173 6.26 -4.40 -11.02
N PHE A 174 6.64 -4.96 -9.88
CA PHE A 174 7.63 -6.03 -9.79
C PHE A 174 7.02 -7.44 -9.75
N LEU A 175 5.81 -7.60 -9.20
CA LEU A 175 5.18 -8.90 -9.08
C LEU A 175 4.08 -9.07 -10.14
N LYS A 176 4.26 -10.08 -10.99
CA LYS A 176 3.31 -10.38 -12.09
C LYS A 176 2.14 -11.22 -11.57
N ASP A 177 2.46 -12.22 -10.77
CA ASP A 177 1.50 -13.19 -10.26
C ASP A 177 1.16 -12.85 -8.81
N LEU A 178 -0.08 -12.48 -8.58
CA LEU A 178 -0.63 -12.16 -7.27
C LEU A 178 -2.00 -12.82 -7.14
N SER A 179 -2.24 -13.48 -6.01
CA SER A 179 -3.59 -13.90 -5.63
C SER A 179 -4.27 -12.78 -4.84
N GLU A 180 -5.59 -12.73 -4.88
CA GLU A 180 -6.38 -11.70 -4.23
C GLU A 180 -7.35 -12.33 -3.23
N ILE A 181 -7.42 -11.80 -2.01
CA ILE A 181 -8.56 -12.02 -1.12
C ILE A 181 -9.46 -10.78 -1.12
N ASN A 182 -10.76 -10.97 -0.96
CA ASN A 182 -11.67 -9.86 -0.75
C ASN A 182 -11.52 -9.32 0.67
N SER A 183 -11.30 -8.02 0.80
CA SER A 183 -11.12 -7.32 2.07
C SER A 183 -12.13 -6.21 2.23
N ILE A 184 -12.64 -6.05 3.45
CA ILE A 184 -13.53 -4.97 3.85
C ILE A 184 -12.71 -4.02 4.72
N ARG A 185 -12.55 -2.76 4.27
CA ARG A 185 -11.87 -1.75 5.09
C ARG A 185 -12.64 -1.51 6.38
N GLY A 186 -11.96 -1.72 7.50
CA GLY A 186 -12.49 -1.44 8.84
C GLY A 186 -12.62 0.06 9.11
N LEU A 187 -13.17 0.37 10.27
CA LEU A 187 -13.13 1.72 10.83
C LEU A 187 -11.86 1.86 11.66
N ARG A 188 -11.29 3.07 11.67
CA ARG A 188 -10.20 3.39 12.59
C ARG A 188 -10.66 3.17 14.02
N TYR A 189 -9.76 2.65 14.85
CA TYR A 189 -10.11 2.43 16.25
C TYR A 189 -10.33 3.73 17.00
N PHE A 190 -9.46 4.73 16.76
CA PHE A 190 -9.51 6.02 17.46
C PHE A 190 -9.19 7.17 16.48
N GLY A 191 -9.87 8.29 16.73
CA GLY A 191 -9.64 9.55 16.04
C GLY A 191 -10.08 9.58 14.55
N PRO A 192 -10.14 10.78 13.96
CA PRO A 192 -10.49 10.96 12.56
C PRO A 192 -9.32 10.58 11.64
N SER A 193 -9.63 10.34 10.35
CA SER A 193 -8.61 10.17 9.34
C SER A 193 -7.74 11.42 9.21
N GLN A 194 -6.42 11.25 9.19
CA GLN A 194 -5.44 12.32 8.97
C GLN A 194 -5.20 12.62 7.47
N MET A 195 -5.98 11.98 6.59
CA MET A 195 -5.84 12.10 5.15
C MET A 195 -6.66 13.28 4.62
N SER A 196 -6.02 14.41 4.35
CA SER A 196 -6.64 15.54 3.64
C SER A 196 -6.75 15.25 2.13
N LEU A 197 -7.59 16.01 1.41
CA LEU A 197 -7.68 15.92 -0.05
C LEU A 197 -6.32 16.12 -0.74
N PHE A 198 -5.52 17.06 -0.26
CA PHE A 198 -4.19 17.31 -0.80
C PHE A 198 -3.26 16.13 -0.60
N LYS A 199 -3.25 15.53 0.60
CA LYS A 199 -2.47 14.30 0.87
C LYS A 199 -2.96 13.13 0.00
N LEU A 200 -4.26 13.03 -0.27
CA LEU A 200 -4.82 12.02 -1.17
C LEU A 200 -4.33 12.20 -2.62
N LEU A 201 -4.26 13.45 -3.11
CA LEU A 201 -3.69 13.74 -4.42
C LEU A 201 -2.21 13.38 -4.49
N ILE A 202 -1.40 13.80 -3.50
CA ILE A 202 0.02 13.42 -3.44
C ILE A 202 0.18 11.90 -3.42
N HIS A 203 -0.64 11.19 -2.66
CA HIS A 203 -0.61 9.73 -2.63
C HIS A 203 -0.94 9.12 -4.00
N SER A 204 -1.93 9.68 -4.70
CA SER A 204 -2.29 9.27 -6.06
C SER A 204 -1.15 9.48 -7.06
N PHE A 205 -0.52 10.64 -7.04
CA PHE A 205 0.68 10.91 -7.85
C PHE A 205 1.84 9.99 -7.50
N SER A 206 2.06 9.72 -6.22
CA SER A 206 3.10 8.80 -5.76
C SER A 206 2.92 7.38 -6.30
N ILE A 207 1.68 6.90 -6.45
CA ILE A 207 1.39 5.61 -7.09
C ILE A 207 1.74 5.67 -8.58
N ILE A 208 1.31 6.72 -9.29
CA ILE A 208 1.53 6.88 -10.74
C ILE A 208 3.02 7.03 -11.04
N ALA A 209 3.77 7.78 -10.22
CA ALA A 209 5.20 8.02 -10.37
C ALA A 209 6.05 6.73 -10.32
N VAL A 210 5.57 5.67 -9.66
CA VAL A 210 6.22 4.35 -9.70
C VAL A 210 6.35 3.84 -11.14
N PHE A 211 5.39 4.21 -12.02
CA PHE A 211 5.31 3.77 -13.41
C PHE A 211 5.82 4.83 -14.40
N LYS A 212 6.74 5.71 -13.99
CA LYS A 212 7.19 6.87 -14.78
C LYS A 212 7.53 6.57 -16.24
N TYR A 213 8.16 5.44 -16.54
CA TYR A 213 8.48 5.07 -17.92
C TYR A 213 7.24 4.72 -18.74
N GLN A 214 6.29 3.98 -18.16
CA GLN A 214 5.02 3.67 -18.80
C GLN A 214 4.18 4.93 -19.01
N VAL A 215 4.18 5.83 -17.99
CA VAL A 215 3.49 7.12 -18.06
C VAL A 215 4.07 7.94 -19.20
N PHE A 216 5.38 8.11 -19.27
CA PHE A 216 6.04 8.86 -20.32
C PHE A 216 5.70 8.31 -21.71
N LEU A 217 5.85 7.01 -21.92
CA LEU A 217 5.54 6.38 -23.21
C LEU A 217 4.09 6.59 -23.63
N ARG A 218 3.14 6.31 -22.73
CA ARG A 218 1.71 6.49 -23.01
C ARG A 218 1.34 7.95 -23.24
N SER A 219 1.89 8.87 -22.46
CA SER A 219 1.71 10.31 -22.65
C SER A 219 2.18 10.76 -24.03
N THR A 220 3.32 10.27 -24.49
CA THR A 220 3.85 10.55 -25.82
C THR A 220 2.87 10.09 -26.91
N PHE A 221 2.34 8.87 -26.81
CA PHE A 221 1.33 8.39 -27.75
C PHE A 221 0.04 9.22 -27.71
N ILE A 222 -0.43 9.64 -26.54
CA ILE A 222 -1.63 10.48 -26.40
C ILE A 222 -1.37 11.86 -27.04
N ILE A 223 -0.19 12.46 -26.83
CA ILE A 223 0.17 13.75 -27.44
C ILE A 223 0.21 13.64 -28.96
N ILE A 224 0.82 12.61 -29.52
CA ILE A 224 0.87 12.36 -30.96
C ILE A 224 -0.55 12.20 -31.51
N PHE A 225 -1.40 11.45 -30.85
CA PHE A 225 -2.80 11.28 -31.23
C PHE A 225 -3.56 12.62 -31.23
N LEU A 226 -3.43 13.42 -30.18
CA LEU A 226 -4.04 14.74 -30.08
C LEU A 226 -3.52 15.70 -31.15
N ALA A 227 -2.24 15.63 -31.49
CA ALA A 227 -1.64 16.43 -32.53
C ALA A 227 -2.18 16.04 -33.92
N TYR A 228 -2.32 14.75 -34.22
CA TYR A 228 -2.88 14.27 -35.47
C TYR A 228 -4.34 14.70 -35.68
N PHE A 229 -5.13 14.71 -34.62
CA PHE A 229 -6.54 15.14 -34.67
C PHE A 229 -6.75 16.63 -34.33
N SER A 230 -5.68 17.45 -34.33
CA SER A 230 -5.77 18.86 -33.91
C SER A 230 -6.69 19.70 -34.77
N GLU A 231 -6.80 19.42 -36.06
CA GLU A 231 -7.73 20.10 -36.96
C GLU A 231 -9.21 19.94 -36.56
N TYR A 232 -9.56 18.75 -36.01
CA TYR A 232 -10.93 18.46 -35.58
C TYR A 232 -11.19 18.92 -34.14
N LEU A 233 -10.17 18.92 -33.29
CA LEU A 233 -10.26 19.22 -31.84
C LEU A 233 -10.02 20.72 -31.54
N GLY A 234 -9.43 21.45 -32.48
CA GLY A 234 -9.08 22.85 -32.30
C GLY A 234 -8.20 23.12 -31.08
N ASN A 235 -8.44 24.24 -30.41
CA ASN A 235 -7.68 24.67 -29.23
C ASN A 235 -7.72 23.67 -28.03
N THR A 236 -8.75 22.84 -27.99
CA THR A 236 -8.87 21.79 -26.95
C THR A 236 -7.70 20.80 -27.02
N SER A 237 -7.21 20.46 -28.22
CA SER A 237 -6.04 19.60 -28.42
C SER A 237 -4.79 20.19 -27.75
N ILE A 238 -4.52 21.47 -27.99
CA ILE A 238 -3.36 22.18 -27.44
C ILE A 238 -3.42 22.20 -25.91
N PHE A 239 -4.59 22.50 -25.35
CA PHE A 239 -4.80 22.51 -23.89
C PHE A 239 -4.45 21.16 -23.26
N PHE A 240 -4.96 20.05 -23.81
CA PHE A 240 -4.66 18.73 -23.27
C PHE A 240 -3.20 18.33 -23.47
N GLN A 241 -2.57 18.70 -24.59
CA GLN A 241 -1.14 18.44 -24.79
C GLN A 241 -0.28 19.15 -23.72
N ILE A 242 -0.53 20.44 -23.47
CA ILE A 242 0.15 21.21 -22.42
C ILE A 242 -0.08 20.56 -21.06
N PHE A 243 -1.33 20.20 -20.75
CA PHE A 243 -1.66 19.53 -19.49
C PHE A 243 -0.88 18.23 -19.29
N ILE A 244 -0.77 17.37 -20.32
CA ILE A 244 -0.04 16.11 -20.25
C ILE A 244 1.47 16.36 -20.10
N VAL A 245 2.03 17.36 -20.75
CA VAL A 245 3.44 17.75 -20.57
C VAL A 245 3.70 18.17 -19.12
N LEU A 246 2.88 19.08 -18.58
CA LEU A 246 2.98 19.54 -17.20
C LEU A 246 2.82 18.38 -16.20
N PHE A 247 1.88 17.47 -16.48
CA PHE A 247 1.69 16.27 -15.66
C PHE A 247 2.95 15.38 -15.60
N ASN A 248 3.62 15.18 -16.75
CA ASN A 248 4.88 14.43 -16.78
C ASN A 248 6.05 15.14 -16.07
N LEU A 249 6.06 16.48 -16.06
CA LEU A 249 7.09 17.25 -15.34
C LEU A 249 6.92 17.19 -13.81
N ILE A 250 5.69 16.97 -13.32
CA ILE A 250 5.39 16.87 -11.88
C ILE A 250 5.71 15.46 -11.35
N LEU A 251 5.64 14.43 -12.18
CA LEU A 251 5.90 13.03 -11.81
C LEU A 251 7.39 12.70 -11.75
#